data_06b8a59817e0029eb736125df925f975
#
_entry.id   06b8a59817e0029eb736125df925f975
#
_cell.length_a   1.000
_cell.length_b   1.000
_cell.length_c   1.000
_cell.angle_alpha   90.00
_cell.angle_beta   90.00
_cell.angle_gamma   90.00
#
_symmetry.space_group_name_H-M   'P 1'
#
loop_
_entity.id
_entity.type
_entity.pdbx_description
1 polymer ?
#
loop_
_entity_poly.entity_id
_entity_poly.type
_entity_poly.pdbx_seq_one_letter_code
_entity_poly.pdbx_strand_id
1 'polypeptide(L)' 'MDLYSKVIYEDDKKDLQWRLTVSEFRGVQYLHIRKYFLTFEGDYAPTQDGASFPLTLDST' A
#
# COMPACT_ATOMS: atom_id res chain seq x y z
N MET A 1 -5.32 -12.11 0.70
CA MET A 1 -4.70 -12.23 2.04
C MET A 1 -3.46 -11.36 2.09
N ASP A 2 -3.41 -10.46 3.07
CA ASP A 2 -2.25 -9.59 3.23
C ASP A 2 -1.15 -10.30 4.02
N LEU A 3 0.01 -10.40 3.42
CA LEU A 3 1.15 -11.07 4.03
C LEU A 3 2.02 -10.09 4.83
N TYR A 4 2.00 -8.83 4.44
CA TYR A 4 2.87 -7.83 5.03
C TYR A 4 2.31 -6.46 4.76
N SER A 5 2.43 -5.57 5.73
CA SER A 5 2.01 -4.19 5.56
C SER A 5 2.91 -3.29 6.39
N LYS A 6 3.33 -2.17 5.81
CA LYS A 6 4.22 -1.24 6.47
C LYS A 6 3.99 0.17 5.97
N VAL A 7 4.06 1.13 6.89
CA VAL A 7 4.08 2.54 6.51
C VAL A 7 5.49 2.87 6.07
N ILE A 8 5.64 3.32 4.84
CA ILE A 8 6.96 3.60 4.28
C ILE A 8 7.28 5.10 4.24
N TYR A 9 6.26 5.93 4.39
CA TYR A 9 6.46 7.38 4.36
C TYR A 9 5.28 8.07 5.03
N GLU A 10 5.58 9.08 5.83
CA GLU A 10 4.56 9.91 6.47
C GLU A 10 4.93 11.38 6.27
N ASP A 11 3.92 12.18 5.97
CA ASP A 11 4.09 13.61 5.86
C ASP A 11 3.08 14.28 6.78
N ASP A 12 3.54 14.70 7.95
CA ASP A 12 2.66 15.29 8.95
C ASP A 12 2.08 16.63 8.52
N LYS A 13 2.79 17.35 7.69
CA LYS A 13 2.33 18.66 7.23
C LYS A 13 1.17 18.54 6.26
N LYS A 14 1.15 17.48 5.49
CA LYS A 14 0.11 17.26 4.49
C LYS A 14 -0.89 16.21 4.92
N ASP A 15 -0.71 15.64 6.10
CA ASP A 15 -1.58 14.58 6.63
C ASP A 15 -1.69 13.42 5.65
N LEU A 16 -0.55 13.03 5.09
CA LEU A 16 -0.48 11.96 4.12
C LEU A 16 0.40 10.83 4.64
N GLN A 17 0.10 9.65 4.16
CA GLN A 17 0.85 8.47 4.53
C GLN A 17 0.90 7.52 3.35
N TRP A 18 2.08 6.99 3.04
CA TRP A 18 2.22 5.97 2.01
C TRP A 18 2.43 4.64 2.69
N ARG A 19 1.68 3.66 2.25
CA ARG A 19 1.78 2.30 2.80
C ARG A 19 2.13 1.30 1.71
N LEU A 20 2.96 0.37 2.11
CA LEU A 20 3.34 -0.75 1.26
C LEU A 20 2.68 -2.00 1.83
N THR A 21 2.01 -2.75 0.97
CA THR A 21 1.34 -3.98 1.37
C THR A 21 1.72 -5.08 0.39
N VAL A 22 2.03 -6.25 0.93
CA VAL A 22 2.25 -7.44 0.11
C VAL A 22 1.08 -8.37 0.36
N SER A 23 0.42 -8.78 -0.70
CA SER A 23 -0.72 -9.69 -0.59
C SER A 23 -0.53 -10.85 -1.56
N GLU A 24 -1.25 -11.92 -1.31
CA GLU A 24 -1.22 -13.10 -2.16
C GLU A 24 -2.62 -13.39 -2.67
N PHE A 25 -2.71 -13.66 -3.96
CA PHE A 25 -3.97 -14.01 -4.60
C PHE A 25 -3.69 -15.12 -5.62
N ARG A 26 -4.32 -16.27 -5.40
CA ARG A 26 -4.19 -17.43 -6.29
C ARG A 26 -2.74 -17.83 -6.53
N GLY A 27 -1.94 -17.83 -5.46
CA GLY A 27 -0.56 -18.24 -5.55
C GLY A 27 0.39 -17.21 -6.10
N VAL A 28 -0.11 -16.01 -6.40
CA VAL A 28 0.73 -14.92 -6.90
C VAL A 28 0.78 -13.83 -5.85
N GLN A 29 1.98 -13.36 -5.56
CA GLN A 29 2.16 -12.26 -4.63
C GLN A 29 2.17 -10.94 -5.38
N TYR A 30 1.55 -9.94 -4.75
CA TYR A 30 1.43 -8.60 -5.32
C TYR A 30 1.97 -7.59 -4.33
N LEU A 31 2.70 -6.63 -4.84
CA LEU A 31 3.15 -5.48 -4.07
C LEU A 31 2.22 -4.32 -4.36
N HIS A 32 1.67 -3.73 -3.30
CA HIS A 32 0.79 -2.58 -3.42
C HIS A 32 1.42 -1.40 -2.71
N ILE A 33 1.45 -0.26 -3.35
CA ILE A 33 1.84 1.00 -2.74
C ILE A 33 0.64 1.92 -2.89
N ARG A 34 0.16 2.43 -1.76
CA ARG A 34 -1.04 3.26 -1.78
C ARG A 34 -0.87 4.45 -0.87
N LYS A 35 -1.39 5.57 -1.33
CA LYS A 35 -1.40 6.79 -0.56
C LYS A 35 -2.66 6.85 0.30
N TYR A 36 -2.47 7.19 1.56
CA TYR A 36 -3.56 7.37 2.51
C TYR A 36 -3.59 8.82 2.94
N PHE A 37 -4.75 9.30 3.29
CA PHE A 37 -4.90 10.65 3.82
C PHE A 37 -5.60 10.61 5.16
N LEU A 38 -5.31 11.59 6.00
CA LEU A 38 -5.93 11.69 7.31
C LEU A 38 -7.33 12.26 7.15
N THR A 39 -8.33 11.53 7.64
CA THR A 39 -9.70 11.97 7.55
C THR A 39 -10.02 12.95 8.66
N PHE A 40 -11.15 13.58 8.55
CA PHE A 40 -11.64 14.51 9.55
C PHE A 40 -11.79 13.84 10.93
N GLU A 41 -12.02 12.56 10.94
CA GLU A 41 -12.21 11.81 12.18
C GLU A 41 -10.90 11.35 12.82
N GLY A 42 -9.79 11.62 12.18
CA GLY A 42 -8.48 11.22 12.71
C GLY A 42 -7.97 9.89 12.24
N ASP A 43 -8.64 9.27 11.29
CA ASP A 43 -8.23 7.99 10.72
C ASP A 43 -7.65 8.18 9.33
N TYR A 44 -6.73 7.30 8.96
CA TYR A 44 -6.20 7.30 7.61
C TYR A 44 -7.08 6.47 6.70
N ALA A 45 -7.40 7.02 5.54
CA ALA A 45 -8.22 6.35 4.54
C ALA A 45 -7.46 6.26 3.22
N PRO A 46 -7.66 5.19 2.46
CA PRO A 46 -6.97 5.04 1.19
C PRO A 46 -7.49 6.02 0.15
N THR A 47 -6.59 6.46 -0.71
CA THR A 47 -6.95 7.28 -1.85
C THR A 47 -6.90 6.44 -3.12
N GLN A 48 -7.20 7.07 -4.24
CA GLN A 48 -7.09 6.40 -5.54
C GLN A 48 -5.65 6.38 -6.05
N ASP A 49 -4.77 7.14 -5.41
CA ASP A 49 -3.37 7.18 -5.81
C ASP A 49 -2.65 5.94 -5.29
N GLY A 50 -2.03 5.22 -6.19
CA GLY A 50 -1.30 4.04 -5.81
C GLY A 50 -0.97 3.19 -7.02
N ALA A 51 -0.23 2.14 -6.77
CA ALA A 51 0.17 1.22 -7.81
C ALA A 51 0.24 -0.19 -7.25
N SER A 52 0.07 -1.16 -8.12
CA SER A 52 0.11 -2.57 -7.75
C SER A 52 0.92 -3.32 -8.79
N PHE A 53 1.83 -4.16 -8.32
CA PHE A 53 2.72 -4.91 -9.20
C PHE A 53 2.73 -6.37 -8.80
N PRO A 54 2.69 -7.29 -9.75
CA PRO A 54 2.90 -8.70 -9.42
C PRO A 54 4.36 -8.93 -9.08
N LEU A 55 4.60 -9.68 -8.01
CA LEU A 55 5.94 -10.05 -7.60
C LEU A 55 6.27 -11.43 -8.17
N THR A 56 6.13 -11.58 -9.46
CA THR A 56 6.49 -12.82 -10.10
C THR A 56 7.96 -12.76 -10.44
N LEU A 57 8.68 -13.74 -9.92
CA LEU A 57 10.05 -13.93 -10.35
C LEU A 57 9.99 -14.67 -11.68
N ASP A 58 9.74 -13.94 -12.70
CA ASP A 58 9.70 -14.53 -14.01
C ASP A 58 11.12 -14.63 -14.50
N SER A 59 11.63 -15.82 -14.42
CA SER A 59 13.03 -16.08 -14.77
C SER A 59 13.22 -16.31 -16.24
N THR A 60 12.22 -16.18 -17.00
CA THR A 60 12.36 -16.39 -18.44
C THR A 60 13.08 -15.24 -19.11
#